data_5a3c4477b2c89cd1b79d196b1c5fb898
#
_entry.id   5a3c4477b2c89cd1b79d196b1c5fb898
#
_cell.length_a   1.000
_cell.length_b   1.000
_cell.length_c   1.000
_cell.angle_alpha   90.00
_cell.angle_beta   90.00
_cell.angle_gamma   90.00
#
_symmetry.space_group_name_H-M   'P 1'
#
loop_
_entity.id
_entity.type
_entity.pdbx_description
1 polymer ?
#
loop_
_entity_poly.entity_id
_entity_poly.type
_entity_poly.pdbx_seq_one_letter_code
_entity_poly.pdbx_strand_id
1 'polypeptide(L)'
;MLILVGIVPLKAQILEPAKWSTATSKSSVNAGDEIDLLFNVKIDPDWYLYSSEFPCEDGPIKTTFNFQPNDGYQLVGSIVPVNPVDKYDDIFECDVKIFKKTAQFIQKVKILSS
;
A
#
# COMPACT_ATOMS: atom_id res chain seq x y z
N MET A 1 -14.08 -39.86 -2.49
CA MET A 1 -13.65 -39.52 -1.71
C MET A 1 -12.41 -38.94 -1.71
N LEU A 2 -11.54 -39.18 -2.02
CA LEU A 2 -10.37 -38.71 -2.02
C LEU A 2 -10.14 -37.50 -2.58
N ILE A 3 -10.87 -37.07 -3.34
CA ILE A 3 -10.77 -35.87 -3.94
C ILE A 3 -10.70 -34.71 -3.07
N LEU A 4 -11.28 -34.81 -1.96
CA LEU A 4 -11.27 -33.74 -1.00
C LEU A 4 -9.88 -33.27 -0.69
N VAL A 5 -8.97 -34.16 -0.78
CA VAL A 5 -7.62 -33.88 -0.45
C VAL A 5 -7.02 -32.85 -1.40
N GLY A 6 -7.41 -32.88 -2.64
CA GLY A 6 -6.86 -31.98 -3.61
C GLY A 6 -7.32 -30.54 -3.39
N ILE A 7 -8.43 -30.34 -2.72
CA ILE A 7 -8.94 -29.01 -2.52
C ILE A 7 -8.19 -28.26 -1.45
N VAL A 8 -7.85 -28.92 -0.40
CA VAL A 8 -7.17 -28.28 0.70
C VAL A 8 -5.80 -27.74 0.32
N PRO A 9 -4.96 -28.48 -0.39
CA PRO A 9 -3.67 -27.97 -0.79
C PRO A 9 -3.74 -26.72 -1.66
N LEU A 10 -4.81 -26.55 -2.41
CA LEU A 10 -4.92 -25.37 -3.26
C LEU A 10 -4.94 -24.08 -2.47
N LYS A 11 -5.60 -24.07 -1.33
CA LYS A 11 -5.62 -22.87 -0.50
C LYS A 11 -4.25 -22.57 0.08
N ALA A 12 -3.50 -23.60 0.40
CA ALA A 12 -2.20 -23.42 0.98
C ALA A 12 -1.19 -22.85 -0.01
N GLN A 13 -1.53 -22.85 -1.30
CA GLN A 13 -0.64 -22.34 -2.31
C GLN A 13 -0.84 -20.86 -2.60
N ILE A 14 -1.83 -20.25 -1.99
CA ILE A 14 -2.06 -18.82 -2.16
C ILE A 14 -1.02 -18.06 -1.35
N LEU A 15 -0.23 -17.25 -2.03
CA LEU A 15 0.79 -16.44 -1.39
C LEU A 15 0.27 -15.06 -1.12
N GLU A 16 0.47 -14.58 0.10
CA GLU A 16 0.12 -13.23 0.48
C GLU A 16 1.34 -12.59 1.14
N PRO A 17 2.36 -12.25 0.36
CA PRO A 17 3.61 -11.71 0.92
C PRO A 17 3.47 -10.33 1.52
N ALA A 18 2.40 -9.61 1.22
CA ALA A 18 2.14 -8.29 1.78
C ALA A 18 0.77 -8.29 2.45
N LYS A 19 0.72 -7.92 3.71
CA LYS A 19 -0.52 -7.87 4.47
C LYS A 19 -0.82 -6.42 4.84
N TRP A 20 -1.92 -5.90 4.32
CA TRP A 20 -2.31 -4.51 4.46
C TRP A 20 -3.26 -4.29 5.62
N SER A 21 -3.11 -3.14 6.28
CA SER A 21 -4.07 -2.67 7.27
C SER A 21 -4.17 -1.16 7.17
N THR A 22 -5.28 -0.61 7.65
CA THR A 22 -5.53 0.82 7.58
C THR A 22 -5.81 1.37 8.97
N ALA A 23 -5.47 2.65 9.15
CA ALA A 23 -5.75 3.36 10.39
C ALA A 23 -5.95 4.83 10.04
N THR A 24 -6.41 5.60 11.02
CA THR A 24 -6.56 7.04 10.87
C THR A 24 -5.81 7.73 11.97
N SER A 25 -5.36 8.96 11.71
CA SER A 25 -4.62 9.73 12.71
C SER A 25 -5.51 10.23 13.85
N LYS A 26 -6.83 10.25 13.63
CA LYS A 26 -7.80 10.65 14.66
C LYS A 26 -8.92 9.63 14.70
N SER A 27 -9.40 9.32 15.89
CA SER A 27 -10.51 8.38 16.08
C SER A 27 -11.88 9.07 15.96
N SER A 28 -11.91 10.38 16.11
CA SER A 28 -13.15 11.16 16.05
C SER A 28 -12.91 12.37 15.16
N VAL A 29 -13.80 12.60 14.22
CA VAL A 29 -13.62 13.67 13.22
C VAL A 29 -14.87 14.51 13.07
N ASN A 30 -14.67 15.76 12.70
CA ASN A 30 -15.73 16.71 12.40
C ASN A 30 -15.53 17.23 10.98
N ALA A 31 -16.60 17.73 10.40
CA ALA A 31 -16.51 18.35 9.08
C ALA A 31 -15.50 19.50 9.12
N GLY A 32 -14.65 19.56 8.11
CA GLY A 32 -13.59 20.55 8.05
C GLY A 32 -12.25 20.05 8.55
N ASP A 33 -12.21 18.96 9.31
CA ASP A 33 -10.95 18.42 9.82
C ASP A 33 -10.12 17.82 8.68
N GLU A 34 -8.80 17.98 8.80
CA GLU A 34 -7.88 17.25 7.95
C GLU A 34 -7.24 16.17 8.79
N ILE A 35 -7.25 14.94 8.26
CA ILE A 35 -6.66 13.80 8.95
C ILE A 35 -5.80 13.00 7.98
N ASP A 36 -4.98 12.14 8.54
CA ASP A 36 -4.17 11.24 7.74
C ASP A 36 -4.79 9.85 7.73
N LEU A 37 -4.91 9.28 6.55
CA LEU A 37 -5.22 7.87 6.38
C LEU A 37 -3.89 7.16 6.30
N LEU A 38 -3.71 6.16 7.16
CA LEU A 38 -2.46 5.42 7.26
C LEU A 38 -2.66 4.04 6.66
N PHE A 39 -1.84 3.71 5.66
CA PHE A 39 -1.85 2.39 5.06
C PHE A 39 -0.58 1.69 5.48
N ASN A 40 -0.72 0.65 6.28
CA ASN A 40 0.40 -0.09 6.85
C ASN A 40 0.49 -1.46 6.21
N VAL A 41 1.69 -1.92 5.96
CA VAL A 41 1.92 -3.21 5.32
C VAL A 41 2.95 -3.99 6.09
N LYS A 42 2.68 -5.29 6.27
CA LYS A 42 3.68 -6.22 6.77
C LYS A 42 4.12 -7.06 5.60
N ILE A 43 5.42 -7.09 5.36
CA ILE A 43 5.99 -7.76 4.21
C ILE A 43 6.75 -8.99 4.68
N ASP A 44 6.48 -10.15 4.07
CA ASP A 44 7.12 -11.40 4.45
C ASP A 44 8.63 -11.35 4.19
N PRO A 45 9.42 -12.14 4.93
CA PRO A 45 10.86 -12.20 4.70
C PRO A 45 11.18 -12.55 3.25
N ASP A 46 12.25 -11.97 2.73
CA ASP A 46 12.73 -12.16 1.37
C ASP A 46 11.85 -11.57 0.28
N TRP A 47 10.78 -10.88 0.66
CA TRP A 47 9.97 -10.12 -0.28
C TRP A 47 10.22 -8.63 -0.08
N TYR A 48 9.88 -7.83 -1.08
CA TYR A 48 9.84 -6.39 -0.93
C TYR A 48 8.70 -5.81 -1.75
N LEU A 49 8.28 -4.61 -1.40
CA LEU A 49 7.19 -3.91 -2.04
C LEU A 49 7.73 -2.68 -2.73
N TYR A 50 7.37 -2.47 -3.98
CA TYR A 50 7.75 -1.24 -4.67
C TYR A 50 6.96 -0.07 -4.11
N SER A 51 7.64 1.06 -3.96
CA SER A 51 6.99 2.29 -3.49
C SER A 51 5.99 2.81 -4.52
N SER A 52 5.23 3.81 -4.13
CA SER A 52 4.26 4.46 -5.00
C SER A 52 4.90 5.45 -5.95
N GLU A 53 6.17 5.78 -5.76
CA GLU A 53 6.85 6.76 -6.58
C GLU A 53 8.34 6.50 -6.65
N PHE A 54 8.90 6.52 -7.85
CA PHE A 54 10.34 6.46 -8.11
C PHE A 54 10.59 6.77 -9.59
N PRO A 55 11.81 7.25 -9.92
CA PRO A 55 12.09 7.73 -11.27
C PRO A 55 12.47 6.64 -12.27
N CYS A 56 11.54 5.78 -12.58
CA CYS A 56 11.77 4.70 -13.54
C CYS A 56 10.49 4.49 -14.34
N GLU A 57 10.38 5.17 -15.46
CA GLU A 57 9.14 5.17 -16.23
C GLU A 57 8.73 3.82 -16.81
N ASP A 58 9.69 3.10 -17.37
CA ASP A 58 9.40 1.80 -17.97
C ASP A 58 9.83 0.64 -17.06
N GLY A 59 9.80 0.88 -15.77
CA GLY A 59 10.25 -0.07 -14.78
C GLY A 59 9.14 -0.94 -14.22
N PRO A 60 9.36 -1.47 -13.02
CA PRO A 60 8.37 -2.31 -12.35
C PRO A 60 7.13 -1.52 -11.99
N ILE A 61 6.05 -2.24 -11.77
CA ILE A 61 4.77 -1.62 -11.43
C ILE A 61 4.84 -1.03 -10.03
N LYS A 62 4.54 0.25 -9.93
CA LYS A 62 4.50 0.95 -8.64
C LYS A 62 3.25 0.55 -7.87
N THR A 63 3.32 0.65 -6.54
CA THR A 63 2.13 0.50 -5.71
C THR A 63 1.21 1.69 -5.99
N THR A 64 -0.05 1.42 -6.29
CA THR A 64 -1.03 2.45 -6.60
C THR A 64 -2.21 2.39 -5.65
N PHE A 65 -2.87 3.54 -5.47
CA PHE A 65 -4.02 3.66 -4.60
C PHE A 65 -5.18 4.29 -5.38
N ASN A 66 -6.33 3.65 -5.30
CA ASN A 66 -7.52 4.17 -5.94
C ASN A 66 -8.54 4.50 -4.86
N PHE A 67 -8.91 5.77 -4.77
CA PHE A 67 -9.88 6.23 -3.79
C PHE A 67 -11.20 6.45 -4.49
N GLN A 68 -12.27 5.84 -3.97
CA GLN A 68 -13.59 6.01 -4.54
C GLN A 68 -14.08 7.42 -4.23
N PRO A 69 -14.56 8.17 -5.22
CA PRO A 69 -15.14 9.49 -4.98
C PRO A 69 -16.29 9.39 -3.98
N ASN A 70 -16.34 10.32 -3.05
CA ASN A 70 -17.33 10.28 -1.99
C ASN A 70 -17.57 11.70 -1.47
N ASP A 71 -18.84 12.01 -1.14
CA ASP A 71 -19.19 13.33 -0.64
C ASP A 71 -18.72 13.58 0.79
N GLY A 72 -18.25 12.55 1.47
CA GLY A 72 -17.81 12.66 2.86
C GLY A 72 -16.37 13.11 3.05
N TYR A 73 -15.55 13.05 2.00
CA TYR A 73 -14.15 13.43 2.11
C TYR A 73 -13.58 13.93 0.79
N GLN A 74 -12.46 14.61 0.88
CA GLN A 74 -11.72 15.12 -0.26
C GLN A 74 -10.24 14.85 -0.05
N LEU A 75 -9.57 14.35 -1.08
CA LEU A 75 -8.13 14.11 -1.00
C LEU A 75 -7.38 15.44 -0.95
N VAL A 76 -6.35 15.50 -0.12
CA VAL A 76 -5.50 16.68 -0.01
C VAL A 76 -4.07 16.25 -0.37
N GLY A 77 -3.65 16.65 -1.55
CA GLY A 77 -2.33 16.27 -2.05
C GLY A 77 -2.24 14.82 -2.48
N SER A 78 -1.02 14.39 -2.77
CA SER A 78 -0.73 13.04 -3.21
C SER A 78 -0.41 12.14 -2.04
N ILE A 79 -0.51 10.82 -2.27
CA ILE A 79 -0.10 9.86 -1.26
C ILE A 79 1.40 9.95 -1.04
N VAL A 80 1.84 9.79 0.19
CA VAL A 80 3.23 9.92 0.57
C VAL A 80 3.77 8.60 1.09
N PRO A 81 4.75 7.99 0.43
CA PRO A 81 5.43 6.82 0.99
C PRO A 81 6.38 7.28 2.09
N VAL A 82 6.41 6.53 3.19
CA VAL A 82 7.21 6.91 4.36
C VAL A 82 8.53 6.15 4.39
N ASN A 83 9.61 6.87 4.10
CA ASN A 83 10.98 6.32 4.18
C ASN A 83 11.24 5.05 3.37
N PRO A 84 10.87 5.02 2.09
CA PRO A 84 11.30 3.90 1.26
C PRO A 84 12.82 3.95 1.06
N VAL A 85 13.42 2.81 0.72
CA VAL A 85 14.86 2.77 0.47
C VAL A 85 15.13 2.68 -1.01
N ASP A 86 16.24 3.27 -1.42
CA ASP A 86 16.64 3.27 -2.81
C ASP A 86 17.26 1.92 -3.17
N LYS A 87 17.01 1.49 -4.38
CA LYS A 87 17.56 0.25 -4.89
C LYS A 87 17.78 0.40 -6.40
N TYR A 88 18.93 -0.07 -6.88
CA TYR A 88 19.13 -0.18 -8.32
C TYR A 88 18.53 -1.51 -8.79
N ASP A 89 17.68 -1.47 -9.79
CA ASP A 89 17.06 -2.66 -10.33
C ASP A 89 17.83 -3.12 -11.57
N ASP A 90 18.48 -4.28 -11.49
CA ASP A 90 19.30 -4.80 -12.55
C ASP A 90 18.50 -5.25 -13.77
N ILE A 91 17.26 -5.61 -13.57
CA ILE A 91 16.40 -6.10 -14.65
C ILE A 91 15.90 -4.93 -15.48
N PHE A 92 15.43 -3.88 -14.82
CA PHE A 92 14.92 -2.70 -15.52
C PHE A 92 15.99 -1.64 -15.74
N GLU A 93 17.16 -1.84 -15.15
CA GLU A 93 18.31 -0.94 -15.28
C GLU A 93 17.97 0.51 -14.89
N CYS A 94 17.36 0.67 -13.75
CA CYS A 94 17.00 1.98 -13.24
C CYS A 94 16.91 1.98 -11.72
N ASP A 95 16.86 3.17 -11.16
CA ASP A 95 16.72 3.32 -9.71
C ASP A 95 15.24 3.24 -9.31
N VAL A 96 14.95 2.44 -8.32
CA VAL A 96 13.61 2.31 -7.77
C VAL A 96 13.64 2.56 -6.28
N LYS A 97 12.47 2.62 -5.65
CA LYS A 97 12.34 2.71 -4.20
C LYS A 97 11.48 1.56 -3.72
N ILE A 98 11.92 0.94 -2.65
CA ILE A 98 11.25 -0.25 -2.12
C ILE A 98 11.10 -0.18 -0.61
N PHE A 99 10.24 -1.05 -0.08
CA PHE A 99 10.08 -1.29 1.34
C PHE A 99 10.39 -2.75 1.63
N LYS A 100 11.06 -3.00 2.74
CA LYS A 100 11.32 -4.34 3.26
C LYS A 100 10.76 -4.43 4.66
N LYS A 101 10.25 -5.57 5.05
CA LYS A 101 9.66 -5.86 6.37
C LYS A 101 8.36 -5.13 6.62
N THR A 102 8.35 -3.82 6.54
CA THR A 102 7.13 -3.02 6.69
C THR A 102 7.14 -1.88 5.69
N ALA A 103 5.94 -1.41 5.38
CA ALA A 103 5.77 -0.22 4.56
C ALA A 103 4.67 0.63 5.17
N GLN A 104 4.72 1.92 4.92
CA GLN A 104 3.66 2.83 5.30
C GLN A 104 3.47 3.89 4.23
N PHE A 105 2.21 4.16 3.93
CA PHE A 105 1.83 5.24 3.01
C PHE A 105 0.81 6.09 3.73
N ILE A 106 0.87 7.39 3.52
CA ILE A 106 -0.04 8.34 4.17
C ILE A 106 -0.76 9.16 3.14
N GLN A 107 -2.09 9.23 3.24
CA GLN A 107 -2.90 10.11 2.41
C GLN A 107 -3.66 11.07 3.30
N LYS A 108 -3.44 12.37 3.13
CA LYS A 108 -4.20 13.37 3.86
C LYS A 108 -5.57 13.53 3.20
N VAL A 109 -6.59 13.63 4.00
CA VAL A 109 -7.95 13.90 3.52
C VAL A 109 -8.59 14.98 4.37
N LYS A 110 -9.49 15.74 3.75
CA LYS A 110 -10.32 16.71 4.44
C LYS A 110 -11.71 16.10 4.59
N ILE A 111 -12.24 16.11 5.79
CA ILE A 111 -13.57 15.58 6.06
C ILE A 111 -14.59 16.63 5.64
N LEU A 112 -15.52 16.26 4.78
CA LEU A 112 -16.52 17.19 4.26
C LEU A 112 -17.84 17.07 5.01
N SER A 113 -18.13 15.87 5.52
CA SER A 113 -19.33 15.67 6.33
C SER A 113 -19.05 14.58 7.36
N SER A 114 -19.64 14.71 8.52
CA SER A 114 -19.39 13.76 9.62
C SER A 114 -20.63 12.92 9.92
#